data_8d46f77e6330c6ff85f5def61ad319bd
#
_entry.id   8d46f77e6330c6ff85f5def61ad319bd
#
_cell.length_a   1.000
_cell.length_b   1.000
_cell.length_c   1.000
_cell.angle_alpha   90.00
_cell.angle_beta   90.00
_cell.angle_gamma   90.00
#
_symmetry.space_group_name_H-M   'P 1'
#
loop_
_entity.id
_entity.type
_entity.pdbx_description
1 polymer ?
#
loop_
_entity_poly.entity_id
_entity_poly.type
_entity_poly.pdbx_seq_one_letter_code
_entity_poly.pdbx_strand_id
1 'polypeptide(L)'
;IYASADSGGACLLTYATAVNGSRDIARAAHVRPSGIKFNAIGFISGMFYTDRFDKIGLFLPNYLYGRGYKKNRFAPYVNPGNNDIIKTLPPCYMVTSHNDYLQKYTLDYEKALTKGGIRHKLDNYPKNKKLTHAFSVFEPFMDESFEVIHSMTEFFSHY
;
A
#
# COMPACT_ATOMS: atom_id res chain seq x y z
N ILE A 1 -17.57 2.47 0.36
CA ILE A 1 -16.50 3.52 0.42
C ILE A 1 -15.29 2.99 -0.29
N TYR A 2 -14.65 3.83 -1.11
CA TYR A 2 -13.36 3.57 -1.75
C TYR A 2 -12.31 4.52 -1.17
N ALA A 3 -11.07 4.13 -1.20
CA ALA A 3 -9.95 4.97 -0.81
C ALA A 3 -8.75 4.75 -1.74
N SER A 4 -7.99 5.77 -2.00
CA SER A 4 -6.70 5.66 -2.68
C SER A 4 -5.63 6.44 -1.92
N ALA A 5 -4.39 5.99 -2.03
CA ALA A 5 -3.27 6.64 -1.38
C ALA A 5 -1.97 6.40 -2.15
N ASP A 6 -1.08 7.37 -2.12
CA ASP A 6 0.23 7.31 -2.74
C ASP A 6 1.36 7.15 -1.72
N SER A 7 2.49 6.64 -2.17
CA SER A 7 3.76 6.63 -1.43
C SER A 7 3.62 6.14 0.03
N GLY A 8 3.99 6.94 1.01
CA GLY A 8 3.81 6.67 2.44
C GLY A 8 2.35 6.54 2.85
N GLY A 9 1.44 7.24 2.16
CA GLY A 9 -0.01 7.10 2.37
C GLY A 9 -0.52 5.69 2.09
N ALA A 10 0.06 4.97 1.11
CA ALA A 10 -0.28 3.58 0.84
C ALA A 10 0.04 2.66 2.04
N CYS A 11 1.16 2.90 2.72
CA CYS A 11 1.51 2.21 3.95
C CYS A 11 0.46 2.49 5.05
N LEU A 12 0.07 3.75 5.24
CA LEU A 12 -0.94 4.14 6.22
C LEU A 12 -2.31 3.54 5.90
N LEU A 13 -2.74 3.55 4.63
CA LEU A 13 -4.01 2.96 4.20
C LEU A 13 -4.03 1.45 4.43
N THR A 14 -2.92 0.75 4.19
CA THR A 14 -2.77 -0.67 4.49
C THR A 14 -3.02 -0.94 5.99
N TYR A 15 -2.37 -0.20 6.88
CA TYR A 15 -2.54 -0.39 8.32
C TYR A 15 -3.91 0.07 8.82
N ALA A 16 -4.46 1.16 8.29
CA ALA A 16 -5.83 1.58 8.60
C ALA A 16 -6.85 0.50 8.25
N THR A 17 -6.68 -0.13 7.09
CA THR A 17 -7.53 -1.26 6.66
C THR A 17 -7.33 -2.47 7.58
N ALA A 18 -6.08 -2.82 7.90
CA ALA A 18 -5.75 -3.96 8.75
C ALA A 18 -6.30 -3.81 10.18
N VAL A 19 -6.18 -2.63 10.77
CA VAL A 19 -6.71 -2.31 12.11
C VAL A 19 -8.24 -2.43 12.13
N ASN A 20 -8.92 -2.01 11.07
CA ASN A 20 -10.38 -2.13 10.97
C ASN A 20 -10.83 -3.58 10.68
N GLY A 21 -10.00 -4.37 10.00
CA GLY A 21 -10.29 -5.75 9.61
C GLY A 21 -9.92 -6.81 10.67
N SER A 22 -9.02 -6.49 11.61
CA SER A 22 -8.49 -7.45 12.60
C SER A 22 -8.40 -6.85 14.00
N ARG A 23 -9.13 -7.46 14.95
CA ARG A 23 -9.06 -7.07 16.38
C ARG A 23 -7.68 -7.32 16.98
N ASP A 24 -6.94 -8.32 16.50
CA ASP A 24 -5.62 -8.64 17.02
C ASP A 24 -4.58 -7.63 16.57
N ILE A 25 -4.64 -7.19 15.31
CA ILE A 25 -3.80 -6.11 14.80
C ILE A 25 -4.13 -4.80 15.52
N ALA A 26 -5.41 -4.46 15.68
CA ALA A 26 -5.86 -3.27 16.40
C ALA A 26 -5.34 -3.27 17.85
N ARG A 27 -5.43 -4.41 18.53
CA ARG A 27 -4.93 -4.59 19.90
C ARG A 27 -3.41 -4.44 19.98
N ALA A 28 -2.70 -5.04 19.02
CA ALA A 28 -1.23 -4.93 18.93
C ALA A 28 -0.76 -3.51 18.67
N ALA A 29 -1.53 -2.75 17.88
CA ALA A 29 -1.26 -1.33 17.57
C ALA A 29 -1.75 -0.37 18.67
N HIS A 30 -2.45 -0.85 19.71
CA HIS A 30 -3.12 -0.03 20.73
C HIS A 30 -4.10 1.00 20.13
N VAL A 31 -4.80 0.63 19.05
CA VAL A 31 -5.73 1.49 18.31
C VAL A 31 -7.15 0.93 18.41
N ARG A 32 -8.13 1.81 18.58
CA ARG A 32 -9.54 1.45 18.50
C ARG A 32 -10.00 1.47 17.02
N PRO A 33 -10.53 0.37 16.47
CA PRO A 33 -11.07 0.35 15.11
C PRO A 33 -12.22 1.37 14.97
N SER A 34 -12.26 2.07 13.84
CA SER A 34 -13.34 3.01 13.51
C SER A 34 -14.61 2.30 12.99
N GLY A 35 -14.47 1.04 12.56
CA GLY A 35 -15.53 0.29 11.90
C GLY A 35 -15.71 0.59 10.41
N ILE A 36 -14.88 1.46 9.84
CA ILE A 36 -14.90 1.75 8.41
C ILE A 36 -14.49 0.51 7.61
N LYS A 37 -15.26 0.19 6.58
CA LYS A 37 -14.96 -0.86 5.61
C LYS A 37 -14.82 -0.25 4.23
N PHE A 38 -13.73 -0.60 3.56
CA PHE A 38 -13.51 -0.22 2.16
C PHE A 38 -14.01 -1.34 1.24
N ASN A 39 -14.68 -0.97 0.17
CA ASN A 39 -15.12 -1.92 -0.87
C ASN A 39 -13.94 -2.29 -1.79
N ALA A 40 -13.12 -1.32 -2.13
CA ALA A 40 -11.83 -1.49 -2.77
C ALA A 40 -10.89 -0.35 -2.39
N ILE A 41 -9.57 -0.56 -2.57
CA ILE A 41 -8.54 0.44 -2.29
C ILE A 41 -7.55 0.56 -3.43
N GLY A 42 -6.99 1.76 -3.63
CA GLY A 42 -5.98 2.06 -4.65
C GLY A 42 -4.63 2.43 -4.03
N PHE A 43 -3.55 1.90 -4.57
CA PHE A 43 -2.18 2.18 -4.16
C PHE A 43 -1.37 2.75 -5.32
N ILE A 44 -0.88 3.96 -5.18
CA ILE A 44 -0.07 4.65 -6.18
C ILE A 44 1.37 4.70 -5.68
N SER A 45 2.30 4.03 -6.35
CA SER A 45 3.73 4.04 -5.98
C SER A 45 3.97 3.73 -4.50
N GLY A 46 3.38 2.65 -3.97
CA GLY A 46 3.27 2.42 -2.54
C GLY A 46 4.60 2.14 -1.83
N MET A 47 4.80 2.81 -0.69
CA MET A 47 5.91 2.56 0.23
C MET A 47 5.50 1.49 1.26
N PHE A 48 5.54 0.21 0.88
CA PHE A 48 5.02 -0.86 1.74
C PHE A 48 6.02 -1.37 2.78
N TYR A 49 7.25 -1.66 2.37
CA TYR A 49 8.25 -2.34 3.19
C TYR A 49 9.21 -1.35 3.85
N THR A 50 8.85 -0.85 5.02
CA THR A 50 9.60 0.20 5.72
C THR A 50 10.74 -0.31 6.60
N ASP A 51 10.91 -1.63 6.72
CA ASP A 51 11.93 -2.28 7.55
C ASP A 51 13.03 -3.00 6.74
N ARG A 52 13.07 -2.81 5.42
CA ARG A 52 14.10 -3.39 4.54
C ARG A 52 15.46 -2.73 4.78
N PHE A 53 16.52 -3.46 4.45
CA PHE A 53 17.89 -2.96 4.51
C PHE A 53 18.19 -2.03 3.31
N ASP A 54 17.57 -0.84 3.33
CA ASP A 54 17.74 0.24 2.37
C ASP A 54 17.61 1.60 3.09
N LYS A 55 17.66 2.72 2.33
CA LYS A 55 17.57 4.07 2.90
C LYS A 55 16.29 4.28 3.72
N ILE A 56 15.17 3.69 3.30
CA ILE A 56 13.88 3.79 3.99
C ILE A 56 13.94 3.03 5.31
N GLY A 57 14.32 1.76 5.26
CA GLY A 57 14.36 0.90 6.44
C GLY A 57 15.43 1.24 7.47
N LEU A 58 16.47 2.01 7.09
CA LEU A 58 17.45 2.50 8.05
C LEU A 58 16.91 3.64 8.94
N PHE A 59 16.04 4.50 8.42
CA PHE A 59 15.62 5.71 9.13
C PHE A 59 14.17 5.67 9.63
N LEU A 60 13.23 5.11 8.84
CA LEU A 60 11.81 5.21 9.11
C LEU A 60 11.26 4.30 10.22
N PRO A 61 11.71 3.05 10.43
CA PRO A 61 11.02 2.14 11.35
C PRO A 61 10.90 2.67 12.78
N ASN A 62 11.98 3.25 13.33
CA ASN A 62 11.94 3.80 14.68
C ASN A 62 11.02 5.03 14.80
N TYR A 63 10.87 5.77 13.70
CA TYR A 63 9.98 6.92 13.64
C TYR A 63 8.51 6.50 13.52
N LEU A 64 8.22 5.53 12.67
CA LEU A 64 6.85 5.06 12.42
C LEU A 64 6.31 4.18 13.54
N TYR A 65 7.13 3.28 14.07
CA TYR A 65 6.69 2.24 15.01
C TYR A 65 7.21 2.45 16.45
N GLY A 66 8.00 3.51 16.66
CA GLY A 66 8.61 3.81 17.96
C GLY A 66 9.88 3.03 18.24
N ARG A 67 10.67 3.55 19.20
CA ARG A 67 11.91 2.87 19.65
C ARG A 67 11.58 1.51 20.25
N GLY A 68 12.35 0.50 19.86
CA GLY A 68 12.16 -0.86 20.38
C GLY A 68 10.97 -1.63 19.77
N TYR A 69 10.41 -1.16 18.67
CA TYR A 69 9.26 -1.78 17.99
C TYR A 69 9.43 -3.29 17.75
N LYS A 70 10.67 -3.77 17.53
CA LYS A 70 10.98 -5.20 17.33
C LYS A 70 10.64 -6.08 18.54
N LYS A 71 10.44 -5.48 19.72
CA LYS A 71 10.14 -6.18 20.99
C LYS A 71 8.67 -5.99 21.41
N ASN A 72 7.89 -5.22 20.69
CA ASN A 72 6.48 -4.98 21.02
C ASN A 72 5.55 -5.98 20.30
N ARG A 73 4.27 -5.98 20.68
CA ARG A 73 3.25 -6.87 20.10
C ARG A 73 2.97 -6.59 18.62
N PHE A 74 3.32 -5.40 18.12
CA PHE A 74 3.13 -5.01 16.73
C PHE A 74 4.29 -5.48 15.81
N ALA A 75 5.40 -5.97 16.38
CA ALA A 75 6.57 -6.40 15.61
C ALA A 75 6.27 -7.34 14.42
N PRO A 76 5.38 -8.35 14.54
CA PRO A 76 5.04 -9.22 13.42
C PRO A 76 4.33 -8.48 12.26
N TYR A 77 3.70 -7.36 12.55
CA TYR A 77 2.90 -6.59 11.59
C TYR A 77 3.67 -5.43 10.93
N VAL A 78 4.92 -5.21 11.27
CA VAL A 78 5.78 -4.22 10.60
C VAL A 78 5.99 -4.57 9.13
N ASN A 79 5.97 -5.86 8.78
CA ASN A 79 5.93 -6.32 7.41
C ASN A 79 4.47 -6.33 6.89
N PRO A 80 4.09 -5.42 5.96
CA PRO A 80 2.72 -5.35 5.44
C PRO A 80 2.34 -6.54 4.55
N GLY A 81 3.32 -7.34 4.12
CA GLY A 81 3.11 -8.62 3.44
C GLY A 81 2.78 -9.78 4.39
N ASN A 82 2.68 -9.54 5.70
CA ASN A 82 2.22 -10.52 6.67
C ASN A 82 0.81 -11.03 6.31
N ASN A 83 0.60 -12.34 6.35
CA ASN A 83 -0.67 -12.96 5.97
C ASN A 83 -1.88 -12.42 6.74
N ASP A 84 -1.71 -12.06 8.02
CA ASP A 84 -2.82 -11.53 8.83
C ASP A 84 -3.23 -10.13 8.37
N ILE A 85 -2.27 -9.32 7.87
CA ILE A 85 -2.57 -8.03 7.23
C ILE A 85 -3.23 -8.27 5.87
N ILE A 86 -2.60 -9.09 5.02
CA ILE A 86 -3.10 -9.35 3.66
C ILE A 86 -4.57 -9.82 3.68
N LYS A 87 -4.93 -10.72 4.57
CA LYS A 87 -6.30 -11.25 4.71
C LYS A 87 -7.36 -10.18 5.06
N THR A 88 -6.94 -9.02 5.55
CA THR A 88 -7.86 -7.93 5.89
C THR A 88 -8.18 -7.01 4.72
N LEU A 89 -7.42 -7.12 3.63
CA LEU A 89 -7.50 -6.19 2.51
C LEU A 89 -8.70 -6.52 1.61
N PRO A 90 -9.43 -5.50 1.16
CA PRO A 90 -10.41 -5.63 0.07
C PRO A 90 -9.67 -5.76 -1.27
N PRO A 91 -10.39 -5.87 -2.38
CA PRO A 91 -9.79 -5.75 -3.71
C PRO A 91 -8.90 -4.50 -3.85
N CYS A 92 -7.71 -4.69 -4.47
CA CYS A 92 -6.67 -3.67 -4.53
C CYS A 92 -6.33 -3.29 -5.98
N TYR A 93 -6.40 -2.00 -6.31
CA TYR A 93 -5.76 -1.47 -7.52
C TYR A 93 -4.35 -0.99 -7.17
N MET A 94 -3.39 -1.24 -8.04
CA MET A 94 -2.00 -0.83 -7.84
C MET A 94 -1.45 -0.20 -9.12
N VAL A 95 -0.66 0.85 -8.97
CA VAL A 95 0.08 1.45 -10.08
C VAL A 95 1.50 1.81 -9.68
N THR A 96 2.42 1.58 -10.61
CA THR A 96 3.83 1.98 -10.52
C THR A 96 4.43 2.15 -11.91
N SER A 97 5.68 2.57 -12.01
CA SER A 97 6.42 2.70 -13.26
C SER A 97 7.86 2.22 -13.11
N HIS A 98 8.52 1.95 -14.23
CA HIS A 98 9.94 1.57 -14.24
C HIS A 98 10.86 2.66 -13.62
N ASN A 99 10.48 3.92 -13.71
CA ASN A 99 11.28 5.04 -13.18
C ASN A 99 10.88 5.45 -11.74
N ASP A 100 9.94 4.72 -11.14
CA ASP A 100 9.58 4.88 -9.74
C ASP A 100 10.62 4.17 -8.85
N TYR A 101 11.27 4.91 -7.95
CA TYR A 101 12.24 4.34 -7.02
C TYR A 101 11.62 3.36 -6.00
N LEU A 102 10.30 3.36 -5.85
CA LEU A 102 9.54 2.39 -5.06
C LEU A 102 8.90 1.27 -5.91
N GLN A 103 9.19 1.19 -7.21
CA GLN A 103 8.63 0.14 -8.08
C GLN A 103 8.77 -1.25 -7.45
N LYS A 104 9.97 -1.59 -6.98
CA LYS A 104 10.23 -2.89 -6.36
C LYS A 104 9.33 -3.17 -5.15
N TYR A 105 8.98 -2.17 -4.37
CA TYR A 105 8.06 -2.31 -3.24
C TYR A 105 6.66 -2.68 -3.71
N THR A 106 6.16 -1.99 -4.74
CA THR A 106 4.86 -2.26 -5.33
C THR A 106 4.79 -3.66 -5.94
N LEU A 107 5.82 -4.06 -6.72
CA LEU A 107 5.88 -5.40 -7.33
C LEU A 107 5.99 -6.53 -6.29
N ASP A 108 6.72 -6.31 -5.20
CA ASP A 108 6.82 -7.33 -4.14
C ASP A 108 5.52 -7.40 -3.32
N TYR A 109 4.81 -6.29 -3.19
CA TYR A 109 3.51 -6.29 -2.50
C TYR A 109 2.42 -6.96 -3.34
N GLU A 110 2.44 -6.76 -4.66
CA GLU A 110 1.58 -7.47 -5.59
C GLU A 110 1.72 -9.00 -5.45
N LYS A 111 2.96 -9.51 -5.34
CA LYS A 111 3.20 -10.94 -5.07
C LYS A 111 2.60 -11.40 -3.75
N ALA A 112 2.62 -10.55 -2.71
CA ALA A 112 2.00 -10.87 -1.43
C ALA A 112 0.48 -10.92 -1.55
N LEU A 113 -0.15 -10.01 -2.30
CA LEU A 113 -1.59 -10.03 -2.60
C LEU A 113 -1.98 -11.30 -3.38
N THR A 114 -1.20 -11.65 -4.41
CA THR A 114 -1.39 -12.89 -5.20
C THR A 114 -1.34 -14.12 -4.29
N LYS A 115 -0.30 -14.22 -3.47
CA LYS A 115 -0.12 -15.33 -2.52
C LYS A 115 -1.26 -15.41 -1.50
N GLY A 116 -1.79 -14.25 -1.08
CA GLY A 116 -2.90 -14.15 -0.14
C GLY A 116 -4.29 -14.36 -0.77
N GLY A 117 -4.37 -14.51 -2.10
CA GLY A 117 -5.63 -14.68 -2.83
C GLY A 117 -6.48 -13.40 -2.90
N ILE A 118 -5.88 -12.24 -2.70
CA ILE A 118 -6.59 -10.95 -2.79
C ILE A 118 -6.75 -10.58 -4.26
N ARG A 119 -7.97 -10.24 -4.66
CA ARG A 119 -8.25 -9.69 -5.99
C ARG A 119 -7.52 -8.37 -6.17
N HIS A 120 -6.74 -8.26 -7.24
CA HIS A 120 -6.02 -7.03 -7.51
C HIS A 120 -5.80 -6.82 -9.01
N LYS A 121 -5.49 -5.58 -9.37
CA LYS A 121 -5.03 -5.15 -10.69
C LYS A 121 -3.75 -4.34 -10.50
N LEU A 122 -2.73 -4.62 -11.30
CA LEU A 122 -1.48 -3.86 -11.32
C LEU A 122 -1.27 -3.24 -12.70
N ASP A 123 -1.21 -1.93 -12.76
CA ASP A 123 -0.74 -1.17 -13.92
C ASP A 123 0.73 -0.79 -13.70
N ASN A 124 1.62 -1.47 -14.41
CA ASN A 124 3.07 -1.26 -14.31
C ASN A 124 3.59 -0.64 -15.61
N TYR A 125 3.81 0.67 -15.59
CA TYR A 125 4.21 1.44 -16.76
C TYR A 125 5.66 1.16 -17.15
N PRO A 126 5.95 1.09 -18.47
CA PRO A 126 7.29 0.85 -18.98
C PRO A 126 8.23 2.03 -18.71
N LYS A 127 9.50 1.85 -19.06
CA LYS A 127 10.52 2.90 -18.91
C LYS A 127 10.16 4.16 -19.68
N ASN A 128 9.86 5.21 -18.94
CA ASN A 128 9.61 6.56 -19.46
C ASN A 128 10.08 7.58 -18.41
N LYS A 129 11.01 8.46 -18.77
CA LYS A 129 11.61 9.45 -17.85
C LYS A 129 10.61 10.39 -17.19
N LYS A 130 9.43 10.58 -17.78
CA LYS A 130 8.35 11.41 -17.24
C LYS A 130 7.54 10.69 -16.16
N LEU A 131 7.45 9.37 -16.22
CA LEU A 131 6.67 8.55 -15.30
C LEU A 131 7.51 8.23 -14.06
N THR A 132 7.77 9.23 -13.24
CA THR A 132 8.53 9.10 -12.00
C THR A 132 7.65 8.62 -10.83
N HIS A 133 8.17 8.66 -9.62
CA HIS A 133 7.43 8.30 -8.42
C HIS A 133 6.10 9.07 -8.30
N ALA A 134 5.01 8.34 -8.14
CA ALA A 134 3.65 8.87 -8.01
C ALA A 134 3.26 9.87 -9.13
N PHE A 135 3.71 9.61 -10.36
CA PHE A 135 3.50 10.52 -11.50
C PHE A 135 2.02 10.92 -11.67
N SER A 136 1.09 10.00 -11.49
CA SER A 136 -0.35 10.29 -11.65
C SER A 136 -0.93 11.24 -10.60
N VAL A 137 -0.17 11.51 -9.53
CA VAL A 137 -0.52 12.49 -8.49
C VAL A 137 0.17 13.83 -8.75
N PHE A 138 1.47 13.79 -9.06
CA PHE A 138 2.28 15.01 -9.22
C PHE A 138 2.17 15.63 -10.62
N GLU A 139 1.85 14.83 -11.63
CA GLU A 139 1.67 15.27 -13.03
C GLU A 139 0.26 14.90 -13.53
N PRO A 140 -0.81 15.46 -12.92
CA PRO A 140 -2.19 14.99 -13.13
C PRO A 140 -2.73 15.26 -14.54
N PHE A 141 -2.06 16.08 -15.32
CA PHE A 141 -2.51 16.45 -16.68
C PHE A 141 -1.83 15.64 -17.80
N MET A 142 -1.03 14.64 -17.45
CA MET A 142 -0.47 13.71 -18.45
C MET A 142 -1.52 12.70 -18.90
N ASP A 143 -1.41 12.24 -20.15
CA ASP A 143 -2.32 11.21 -20.69
C ASP A 143 -2.26 9.93 -19.85
N GLU A 144 -1.08 9.49 -19.45
CA GLU A 144 -0.88 8.32 -18.61
C GLU A 144 -1.51 8.51 -17.20
N SER A 145 -1.60 9.73 -16.70
CA SER A 145 -2.26 10.02 -15.44
C SER A 145 -3.79 9.89 -15.55
N PHE A 146 -4.36 10.34 -16.67
CA PHE A 146 -5.77 10.11 -16.97
C PHE A 146 -6.07 8.62 -17.14
N GLU A 147 -5.20 7.86 -17.80
CA GLU A 147 -5.32 6.40 -17.91
C GLU A 147 -5.35 5.73 -16.54
N VAL A 148 -4.46 6.12 -15.61
CA VAL A 148 -4.44 5.60 -14.24
C VAL A 148 -5.74 5.88 -13.51
N ILE A 149 -6.24 7.13 -13.58
CA ILE A 149 -7.49 7.53 -12.92
C ILE A 149 -8.66 6.73 -13.49
N HIS A 150 -8.74 6.61 -14.82
CA HIS A 150 -9.79 5.84 -15.48
C HIS A 150 -9.73 4.37 -15.09
N SER A 151 -8.56 3.75 -15.18
CA SER A 151 -8.31 2.34 -14.85
C SER A 151 -8.67 2.03 -13.39
N MET A 152 -8.30 2.91 -12.45
CA MET A 152 -8.63 2.76 -11.02
C MET A 152 -10.13 2.92 -10.79
N THR A 153 -10.78 3.90 -11.44
CA THR A 153 -12.22 4.13 -11.32
C THR A 153 -13.01 2.97 -11.88
N GLU A 154 -12.62 2.45 -13.05
CA GLU A 154 -13.18 1.24 -13.63
C GLU A 154 -13.05 0.05 -12.68
N PHE A 155 -11.84 -0.18 -12.15
CA PHE A 155 -11.62 -1.25 -11.17
C PHE A 155 -12.56 -1.11 -9.96
N PHE A 156 -12.69 0.08 -9.40
CA PHE A 156 -13.57 0.33 -8.25
C PHE A 156 -15.05 0.08 -8.57
N SER A 157 -15.49 0.34 -9.80
CA SER A 157 -16.89 0.15 -10.20
C SER A 157 -17.36 -1.30 -10.14
N HIS A 158 -16.44 -2.26 -10.06
CA HIS A 158 -16.75 -3.68 -9.93
C HIS A 158 -17.02 -4.13 -8.47
N TYR A 159 -16.89 -3.24 -7.50
CA TYR A 159 -17.02 -3.52 -6.06
C TYR A 159 -17.89 -2.46 -5.37
#